data_ae9f0841c627e39d0b01ee9334bfa543
#
_entry.id   ae9f0841c627e39d0b01ee9334bfa543
#
_cell.length_a   1.000
_cell.length_b   1.000
_cell.length_c   1.000
_cell.angle_alpha   90.00
_cell.angle_beta   90.00
_cell.angle_gamma   90.00
#
_symmetry.space_group_name_H-M   'P 1'
#
loop_
_entity.id
_entity.type
_entity.pdbx_description
1 polymer ?
#
loop_
_entity_poly.entity_id
_entity_poly.type
_entity_poly.pdbx_seq_one_letter_code
_entity_poly.pdbx_strand_id
1 'polypeptide(L)'
;LVGSEMFIRDRLRQTYKHTPIIIGGIEASLRRLAHYDYWSNKMKRSILLDSGADLISYGMGEHSIVEIADALNSGLAVSDITFIDGTVYKTRKREDIYDAIELPHYEEVLADKAAYARSFYTQYCNTDPFVAKRLFETYDGKLFVVQNPPAKPLTQSEMDQVYALPY
;
A
#
# COMPACT_ATOMS: atom_id res chain seq x y z
N LEU A 1 -3.56 -9.40 -16.08
CA LEU A 1 -2.54 -8.44 -15.63
C LEU A 1 -1.94 -8.85 -14.27
N VAL A 2 -2.76 -9.21 -13.27
CA VAL A 2 -2.26 -9.69 -11.94
C VAL A 2 -1.29 -10.88 -12.09
N GLY A 3 -1.49 -11.74 -13.07
CA GLY A 3 -0.59 -12.86 -13.34
C GLY A 3 0.81 -12.45 -13.84
N SER A 4 0.92 -11.33 -14.57
CA SER A 4 2.21 -10.87 -15.07
C SER A 4 3.06 -10.18 -14.00
N GLU A 5 2.44 -9.41 -13.11
CA GLU A 5 3.15 -8.78 -11.98
C GLU A 5 3.69 -9.82 -11.00
N MET A 6 2.90 -10.83 -10.67
CA MET A 6 3.34 -11.95 -9.85
C MET A 6 4.52 -12.70 -10.49
N PHE A 7 4.47 -12.90 -11.81
CA PHE A 7 5.56 -13.56 -12.54
C PHE A 7 6.86 -12.75 -12.53
N ILE A 8 6.78 -11.44 -12.75
CA ILE A 8 7.94 -10.53 -12.69
C ILE A 8 8.53 -10.52 -11.27
N ARG A 9 7.68 -10.36 -10.25
CA ARG A 9 8.12 -10.40 -8.85
C ARG A 9 8.81 -11.73 -8.50
N ASP A 10 8.26 -12.86 -8.92
CA ASP A 10 8.84 -14.17 -8.65
C ASP A 10 10.23 -14.32 -9.29
N ARG A 11 10.39 -13.83 -10.52
CA ARG A 11 11.69 -13.80 -11.20
C ARG A 11 12.69 -12.89 -10.49
N LEU A 12 12.26 -11.70 -10.08
CA LEU A 12 13.10 -10.78 -9.32
C LEU A 12 13.51 -11.39 -7.98
N ARG A 13 12.58 -11.99 -7.24
CA ARG A 13 12.88 -12.63 -5.94
C ARG A 13 13.79 -13.85 -6.06
N GLN A 14 13.69 -14.61 -7.14
CA GLN A 14 14.60 -15.73 -7.42
C GLN A 14 16.04 -15.27 -7.67
N THR A 15 16.19 -14.16 -8.39
CA THR A 15 17.49 -13.60 -8.76
C THR A 15 18.08 -12.77 -7.63
N TYR A 16 17.26 -11.94 -6.99
CA TYR A 16 17.65 -10.97 -5.96
C TYR A 16 16.92 -11.27 -4.65
N LYS A 17 17.40 -12.26 -3.92
CA LYS A 17 16.71 -12.83 -2.74
C LYS A 17 16.44 -11.82 -1.61
N HIS A 18 17.32 -10.84 -1.45
CA HIS A 18 17.29 -9.88 -0.34
C HIS A 18 17.00 -8.45 -0.75
N THR A 19 16.81 -8.18 -2.05
CA THR A 19 16.48 -6.84 -2.53
C THR A 19 15.02 -6.51 -2.22
N PRO A 20 14.72 -5.37 -1.59
CA PRO A 20 13.35 -4.93 -1.37
C PRO A 20 12.58 -4.81 -2.68
N ILE A 21 11.34 -5.27 -2.68
CA ILE A 21 10.42 -5.15 -3.82
C ILE A 21 9.30 -4.19 -3.41
N ILE A 22 9.30 -3.02 -4.05
CA ILE A 22 8.29 -1.99 -3.87
C ILE A 22 7.41 -1.98 -5.11
N ILE A 23 6.11 -2.03 -4.93
CA ILE A 23 5.15 -1.97 -6.02
C ILE A 23 4.37 -0.66 -5.94
N GLY A 24 3.98 -0.14 -7.10
CA GLY A 24 3.25 1.13 -7.21
C GLY A 24 2.37 1.17 -8.45
N GLY A 25 1.96 2.39 -8.81
CA GLY A 25 1.08 2.62 -9.94
C GLY A 25 -0.40 2.38 -9.63
N ILE A 26 -1.25 2.51 -10.65
CA ILE A 26 -2.70 2.51 -10.48
C ILE A 26 -3.24 1.17 -9.97
N GLU A 27 -2.68 0.07 -10.45
CA GLU A 27 -3.11 -1.29 -10.05
C GLU A 27 -2.83 -1.53 -8.56
N ALA A 28 -1.61 -1.25 -8.11
CA ALA A 28 -1.24 -1.39 -6.71
C ALA A 28 -2.05 -0.44 -5.81
N SER A 29 -2.30 0.79 -6.27
CA SER A 29 -3.11 1.78 -5.55
C SER A 29 -4.55 1.31 -5.35
N LEU A 30 -5.19 0.75 -6.36
CA LEU A 30 -6.57 0.27 -6.29
C LEU A 30 -6.71 -1.01 -5.46
N ARG A 31 -5.68 -1.85 -5.42
CA ARG A 31 -5.69 -3.16 -4.75
C ARG A 31 -4.89 -3.18 -3.44
N ARG A 32 -4.55 -2.03 -2.89
CA ARG A 32 -3.72 -1.90 -1.68
C ARG A 32 -4.34 -2.47 -0.41
N LEU A 33 -5.65 -2.52 -0.35
CA LEU A 33 -6.45 -3.11 0.73
C LEU A 33 -7.34 -4.23 0.17
N ALA A 34 -8.18 -4.84 1.00
CA ALA A 34 -9.17 -5.81 0.53
C ALA A 34 -10.06 -5.21 -0.55
N HIS A 35 -10.21 -5.90 -1.66
CA HIS A 35 -10.91 -5.38 -2.83
C HIS A 35 -11.70 -6.46 -3.56
N TYR A 36 -12.73 -6.02 -4.28
CA TYR A 36 -13.47 -6.89 -5.18
C TYR A 36 -12.77 -6.95 -6.55
N ASP A 37 -12.39 -8.15 -6.94
CA ASP A 37 -11.84 -8.41 -8.26
C ASP A 37 -12.95 -8.77 -9.24
N TYR A 38 -13.25 -7.84 -10.12
CA TYR A 38 -14.31 -7.98 -11.13
C TYR A 38 -14.11 -9.20 -12.06
N TRP A 39 -12.85 -9.45 -12.46
CA TRP A 39 -12.56 -10.54 -13.40
C TRP A 39 -12.80 -11.92 -12.82
N SER A 40 -12.39 -12.16 -11.61
CA SER A 40 -12.60 -13.44 -10.92
C SER A 40 -13.93 -13.50 -10.17
N ASN A 41 -14.67 -12.38 -10.09
CA ASN A 41 -15.90 -12.25 -9.29
C ASN A 41 -15.68 -12.67 -7.82
N LYS A 42 -14.58 -12.23 -7.22
CA LYS A 42 -14.19 -12.62 -5.86
C LYS A 42 -13.62 -11.45 -5.08
N MET A 43 -13.82 -11.50 -3.76
CA MET A 43 -13.03 -10.67 -2.85
C MET A 43 -11.59 -11.19 -2.80
N LYS A 44 -10.65 -10.26 -2.86
CA LYS A 44 -9.21 -10.51 -2.79
C LYS A 44 -8.61 -9.77 -1.60
N ARG A 45 -7.52 -10.31 -1.09
CA ARG A 45 -6.70 -9.65 -0.07
C ARG A 45 -5.94 -8.47 -0.68
N SER A 46 -5.31 -7.68 0.18
CA SER A 46 -4.34 -6.68 -0.28
C SER A 46 -3.32 -7.28 -1.24
N ILE A 47 -3.03 -6.57 -2.34
CA ILE A 47 -1.99 -6.98 -3.30
C ILE A 47 -0.60 -7.07 -2.63
N LEU A 48 -0.36 -6.33 -1.55
CA LEU A 48 0.87 -6.44 -0.75
C LEU A 48 1.09 -7.85 -0.22
N LEU A 49 0.01 -8.54 0.15
CA LEU A 49 0.07 -9.92 0.64
C LEU A 49 0.12 -10.91 -0.51
N ASP A 50 -0.72 -10.72 -1.52
CA ASP A 50 -0.86 -11.67 -2.62
C ASP A 50 0.35 -11.62 -3.56
N SER A 51 0.96 -10.45 -3.80
CA SER A 51 2.20 -10.33 -4.57
C SER A 51 3.44 -10.73 -3.78
N GLY A 52 3.39 -10.71 -2.44
CA GLY A 52 4.58 -10.90 -1.60
C GLY A 52 5.60 -9.75 -1.71
N ALA A 53 5.18 -8.57 -2.18
CA ALA A 53 6.00 -7.37 -2.13
C ALA A 53 6.28 -6.93 -0.68
N ASP A 54 7.26 -6.07 -0.50
CA ASP A 54 7.67 -5.61 0.81
C ASP A 54 6.94 -4.32 1.22
N LEU A 55 6.65 -3.45 0.25
CA LEU A 55 6.00 -2.16 0.45
C LEU A 55 5.19 -1.78 -0.79
N ILE A 56 4.11 -1.01 -0.61
CA ILE A 56 3.39 -0.34 -1.70
C ILE A 56 3.63 1.17 -1.59
N SER A 57 3.90 1.83 -2.73
CA SER A 57 3.74 3.27 -2.89
C SER A 57 2.46 3.49 -3.68
N TYR A 58 1.46 4.18 -3.10
CA TYR A 58 0.16 4.38 -3.71
C TYR A 58 -0.15 5.86 -3.98
N GLY A 59 -1.07 6.09 -4.92
CA GLY A 59 -1.41 7.44 -5.34
C GLY A 59 -0.30 8.10 -6.15
N MET A 60 -0.01 9.36 -5.88
CA MET A 60 1.10 10.10 -6.48
C MET A 60 2.39 9.74 -5.74
N GLY A 61 3.26 8.99 -6.42
CA GLY A 61 4.42 8.35 -5.80
C GLY A 61 5.71 9.17 -5.81
N GLU A 62 5.69 10.38 -6.36
CA GLU A 62 6.91 11.18 -6.62
C GLU A 62 7.69 11.48 -5.34
N HIS A 63 7.00 11.89 -4.26
CA HIS A 63 7.64 12.10 -2.96
C HIS A 63 7.98 10.78 -2.28
N SER A 64 7.01 9.88 -2.20
CA SER A 64 7.19 8.64 -1.45
C SER A 64 8.30 7.76 -2.00
N ILE A 65 8.52 7.70 -3.33
CA ILE A 65 9.60 6.90 -3.89
C ILE A 65 11.00 7.45 -3.56
N VAL A 66 11.14 8.77 -3.49
CA VAL A 66 12.40 9.41 -3.09
C VAL A 66 12.66 9.16 -1.60
N GLU A 67 11.66 9.39 -0.75
CA GLU A 67 11.77 9.15 0.70
C GLU A 67 12.09 7.68 1.01
N ILE A 68 11.48 6.73 0.30
CA ILE A 68 11.78 5.30 0.42
C ILE A 68 13.24 5.02 0.02
N ALA A 69 13.69 5.60 -1.11
CA ALA A 69 15.05 5.42 -1.59
C ALA A 69 16.07 5.98 -0.58
N ASP A 70 15.82 7.15 -0.02
CA ASP A 70 16.67 7.78 1.00
C ASP A 70 16.70 6.96 2.30
N ALA A 71 15.56 6.44 2.74
CA ALA A 71 15.47 5.58 3.91
C ALA A 71 16.30 4.30 3.73
N LEU A 72 16.16 3.63 2.59
CA LEU A 72 16.96 2.44 2.25
C LEU A 72 18.45 2.76 2.11
N ASN A 73 18.79 3.88 1.50
CA ASN A 73 20.17 4.33 1.34
C ASN A 73 20.83 4.69 2.68
N SER A 74 20.04 5.12 3.66
CA SER A 74 20.51 5.36 5.03
C SER A 74 20.72 4.08 5.83
N GLY A 75 20.38 2.91 5.28
CA GLY A 75 20.57 1.61 5.90
C GLY A 75 19.34 1.09 6.66
N LEU A 76 18.17 1.75 6.56
CA LEU A 76 16.94 1.20 7.15
C LEU A 76 16.53 -0.08 6.42
N ALA A 77 16.06 -1.06 7.19
CA ALA A 77 15.39 -2.21 6.60
C ALA A 77 14.02 -1.80 6.05
N VAL A 78 13.60 -2.38 4.93
CA VAL A 78 12.30 -2.07 4.33
C VAL A 78 11.12 -2.31 5.30
N SER A 79 11.25 -3.27 6.22
CA SER A 79 10.26 -3.54 7.28
C SER A 79 10.09 -2.40 8.28
N ASP A 80 11.08 -1.53 8.40
CA ASP A 80 11.08 -0.41 9.36
C ASP A 80 10.57 0.89 8.71
N ILE A 81 10.35 0.87 7.39
CA ILE A 81 9.75 1.98 6.66
C ILE A 81 8.23 1.96 6.86
N THR A 82 7.79 2.49 8.00
CA THR A 82 6.37 2.48 8.42
C THR A 82 5.76 3.88 8.52
N PHE A 83 6.52 4.93 8.19
CA PHE A 83 6.22 6.32 8.51
C PHE A 83 6.04 7.23 7.29
N ILE A 84 6.30 6.73 6.08
CA ILE A 84 6.22 7.53 4.84
C ILE A 84 4.79 7.62 4.36
N ASP A 85 4.30 8.84 4.13
CA ASP A 85 2.98 9.08 3.54
C ASP A 85 2.88 8.51 2.12
N GLY A 86 1.69 8.09 1.71
CA GLY A 86 1.49 7.44 0.41
C GLY A 86 2.01 6.00 0.34
N THR A 87 2.26 5.36 1.48
CA THR A 87 2.72 3.97 1.51
C THR A 87 1.76 3.02 2.21
N VAL A 88 1.89 1.73 1.88
CA VAL A 88 1.21 0.64 2.59
C VAL A 88 2.22 -0.41 2.97
N TYR A 89 2.28 -0.75 4.24
CA TYR A 89 3.18 -1.76 4.80
C TYR A 89 2.41 -2.86 5.52
N LYS A 90 3.12 -3.93 5.89
CA LYS A 90 2.55 -5.05 6.65
C LYS A 90 3.34 -5.25 7.94
N THR A 91 2.65 -5.56 9.02
CA THR A 91 3.27 -5.87 10.32
C THR A 91 2.48 -6.95 11.06
N ARG A 92 3.13 -7.63 12.00
CA ARG A 92 2.49 -8.54 12.96
C ARG A 92 2.38 -7.92 14.36
N LYS A 93 2.91 -6.71 14.53
CA LYS A 93 2.96 -6.01 15.80
C LYS A 93 1.84 -4.99 15.85
N ARG A 94 0.78 -5.29 16.60
CA ARG A 94 -0.36 -4.37 16.76
C ARG A 94 0.03 -3.10 17.51
N GLU A 95 0.98 -3.22 18.40
CA GLU A 95 1.53 -2.12 19.19
C GLU A 95 2.22 -1.03 18.35
N ASP A 96 2.71 -1.37 17.16
CA ASP A 96 3.32 -0.40 16.24
C ASP A 96 2.29 0.43 15.45
N ILE A 97 0.99 0.06 15.54
CA ILE A 97 -0.10 0.75 14.84
C ILE A 97 -0.78 1.71 15.80
N TYR A 98 -0.51 2.99 15.66
CA TYR A 98 -1.07 4.06 16.48
C TYR A 98 -1.76 5.11 15.62
N ASP A 99 -2.71 5.84 16.22
CA ASP A 99 -3.54 6.87 15.56
C ASP A 99 -4.10 6.41 14.20
N ALA A 100 -4.70 5.22 14.20
CA ALA A 100 -5.19 4.56 13.00
C ALA A 100 -6.65 4.14 13.17
N ILE A 101 -7.39 4.18 12.08
CA ILE A 101 -8.77 3.68 12.01
C ILE A 101 -8.72 2.21 11.59
N GLU A 102 -9.32 1.35 12.38
CA GLU A 102 -9.50 -0.05 12.04
C GLU A 102 -10.64 -0.23 11.04
N LEU A 103 -10.32 -0.87 9.93
CA LEU A 103 -11.30 -1.30 8.95
C LEU A 103 -11.89 -2.66 9.36
N PRO A 104 -13.07 -3.04 8.84
CA PRO A 104 -13.57 -4.41 9.01
C PRO A 104 -12.49 -5.42 8.64
N HIS A 105 -12.37 -6.50 9.42
CA HIS A 105 -11.39 -7.55 9.14
C HIS A 105 -11.66 -8.20 7.78
N TYR A 106 -10.64 -8.74 7.15
CA TYR A 106 -10.77 -9.37 5.83
C TYR A 106 -11.85 -10.46 5.82
N GLU A 107 -11.92 -11.26 6.87
CA GLU A 107 -12.91 -12.34 7.00
C GLU A 107 -14.34 -11.82 7.06
N GLU A 108 -14.57 -10.65 7.70
CA GLU A 108 -15.88 -9.98 7.73
C GLU A 108 -16.23 -9.44 6.34
N VAL A 109 -15.26 -8.80 5.66
CA VAL A 109 -15.42 -8.27 4.30
C VAL A 109 -15.73 -9.39 3.30
N LEU A 110 -15.13 -10.58 3.49
CA LEU A 110 -15.38 -11.76 2.67
C LEU A 110 -16.80 -12.31 2.87
N ALA A 111 -17.33 -12.23 4.10
CA ALA A 111 -18.62 -12.82 4.46
C ALA A 111 -19.81 -11.86 4.25
N ASP A 112 -19.59 -10.55 4.36
CA ASP A 112 -20.66 -9.54 4.37
C ASP A 112 -20.36 -8.36 3.45
N LYS A 113 -21.22 -8.18 2.44
CA LYS A 113 -21.15 -7.04 1.50
C LYS A 113 -21.29 -5.68 2.21
N ALA A 114 -22.03 -5.63 3.33
CA ALA A 114 -22.16 -4.40 4.10
C ALA A 114 -20.86 -4.06 4.83
N ALA A 115 -20.08 -5.05 5.28
CA ALA A 115 -18.74 -4.84 5.81
C ALA A 115 -17.81 -4.26 4.74
N TYR A 116 -17.86 -4.79 3.52
CA TYR A 116 -17.11 -4.23 2.38
C TYR A 116 -17.51 -2.78 2.09
N ALA A 117 -18.81 -2.48 2.08
CA ALA A 117 -19.29 -1.11 1.86
C ALA A 117 -18.81 -0.15 2.96
N ARG A 118 -18.80 -0.58 4.23
CA ARG A 118 -18.25 0.22 5.35
C ARG A 118 -16.74 0.46 5.18
N SER A 119 -15.98 -0.57 4.83
CA SER A 119 -14.55 -0.45 4.54
C SER A 119 -14.29 0.57 3.43
N PHE A 120 -15.00 0.46 2.32
CA PHE A 120 -14.88 1.40 1.20
C PHE A 120 -15.25 2.83 1.61
N TYR A 121 -16.35 3.02 2.34
CA TYR A 121 -16.76 4.35 2.81
C TYR A 121 -15.72 4.99 3.73
N THR A 122 -15.14 4.21 4.64
CA THR A 122 -14.08 4.69 5.53
C THR A 122 -12.83 5.09 4.73
N GLN A 123 -12.45 4.31 3.73
CA GLN A 123 -11.35 4.65 2.83
C GLN A 123 -11.63 5.94 2.06
N TYR A 124 -12.85 6.08 1.52
CA TYR A 124 -13.28 7.28 0.79
C TYR A 124 -13.21 8.54 1.66
N CYS A 125 -13.65 8.47 2.91
CA CYS A 125 -13.57 9.59 3.85
C CYS A 125 -12.14 9.94 4.28
N ASN A 126 -11.13 9.12 3.96
CA ASN A 126 -9.72 9.31 4.32
C ASN A 126 -8.84 9.46 3.06
N THR A 127 -9.29 10.23 2.09
CA THR A 127 -8.55 10.52 0.85
C THR A 127 -7.87 11.88 0.84
N ASP A 128 -8.22 12.78 1.75
CA ASP A 128 -7.63 14.10 1.85
C ASP A 128 -6.28 14.04 2.60
N PRO A 129 -5.14 14.35 1.95
CA PRO A 129 -3.81 14.24 2.54
C PRO A 129 -3.55 15.15 3.74
N PHE A 130 -4.42 16.15 3.99
CA PHE A 130 -4.24 17.08 5.10
C PHE A 130 -4.94 16.64 6.38
N VAL A 131 -5.94 15.76 6.29
CA VAL A 131 -6.75 15.33 7.45
C VAL A 131 -6.91 13.82 7.57
N ALA A 132 -6.50 13.06 6.55
CA ALA A 132 -6.60 11.61 6.56
C ALA A 132 -5.77 10.99 7.69
N LYS A 133 -6.30 9.93 8.26
CA LYS A 133 -5.61 9.08 9.24
C LYS A 133 -5.06 7.82 8.58
N ARG A 134 -4.18 7.14 9.29
CA ARG A 134 -3.81 5.76 8.96
C ARG A 134 -5.05 4.87 8.97
N LEU A 135 -5.08 3.91 8.06
CA LEU A 135 -6.09 2.85 8.04
C LEU A 135 -5.38 1.51 8.18
N PHE A 136 -6.01 0.55 8.82
CA PHE A 136 -5.45 -0.80 8.81
C PHE A 136 -6.54 -1.86 8.72
N GLU A 137 -6.19 -2.96 8.05
CA GLU A 137 -7.00 -4.18 7.96
C GLU A 137 -6.29 -5.32 8.66
N THR A 138 -7.06 -6.20 9.30
CA THR A 138 -6.57 -7.41 9.95
C THR A 138 -6.84 -8.63 9.08
N TYR A 139 -5.85 -9.51 8.98
CA TYR A 139 -5.88 -10.77 8.26
C TYR A 139 -5.49 -11.91 9.20
N ASP A 140 -6.28 -12.98 9.23
CA ASP A 140 -6.04 -14.17 10.09
C ASP A 140 -5.80 -13.81 11.57
N GLY A 141 -6.34 -12.69 12.02
CA GLY A 141 -6.21 -12.17 13.40
C GLY A 141 -4.79 -11.81 13.85
N LYS A 142 -3.78 -11.88 12.98
CA LYS A 142 -2.36 -11.74 13.37
C LYS A 142 -1.50 -10.92 12.38
N LEU A 143 -2.00 -10.64 11.22
CA LEU A 143 -1.29 -9.89 10.19
C LEU A 143 -2.07 -8.63 9.88
N PHE A 144 -1.40 -7.50 9.95
CA PHE A 144 -1.98 -6.19 9.70
C PHE A 144 -1.39 -5.61 8.41
N VAL A 145 -2.27 -5.11 7.55
CA VAL A 145 -1.90 -4.26 6.43
C VAL A 145 -2.28 -2.84 6.81
N VAL A 146 -1.31 -1.96 6.84
CA VAL A 146 -1.45 -0.58 7.31
C VAL A 146 -1.21 0.37 6.15
N GLN A 147 -2.19 1.20 5.88
CA GLN A 147 -2.10 2.30 4.92
C GLN A 147 -1.77 3.59 5.69
N ASN A 148 -0.65 4.20 5.39
CA ASN A 148 -0.34 5.56 5.82
C ASN A 148 -1.27 6.58 5.13
N PRO A 149 -1.39 7.83 5.63
CA PRO A 149 -2.12 8.88 4.93
C PRO A 149 -1.63 9.05 3.48
N PRO A 150 -2.47 9.57 2.57
CA PRO A 150 -2.02 9.88 1.22
C PRO A 150 -0.86 10.87 1.23
N ALA A 151 0.07 10.73 0.28
CA ALA A 151 1.11 11.72 0.06
C ALA A 151 0.50 13.09 -0.29
N LYS A 152 1.14 14.16 0.16
CA LYS A 152 0.72 15.52 -0.18
C LYS A 152 0.86 15.77 -1.67
N PRO A 153 -0.03 16.61 -2.27
CA PRO A 153 0.09 16.95 -3.67
C PRO A 153 1.38 17.74 -3.93
N LEU A 154 1.95 17.54 -5.11
CA LEU A 154 3.11 18.32 -5.56
C LEU A 154 2.75 19.79 -5.68
N THR A 155 3.68 20.65 -5.31
CA THR A 155 3.64 22.08 -5.66
C THR A 155 3.86 22.25 -7.17
N GLN A 156 3.52 23.42 -7.73
CA GLN A 156 3.78 23.71 -9.14
C GLN A 156 5.26 23.55 -9.49
N SER A 157 6.15 24.01 -8.64
CA SER A 157 7.60 23.90 -8.87
C SER A 157 8.09 22.46 -8.91
N GLU A 158 7.59 21.59 -8.02
CA GLU A 158 7.92 20.17 -8.00
C GLU A 158 7.37 19.47 -9.24
N MET A 159 6.14 19.78 -9.64
CA MET A 159 5.54 19.26 -10.86
C MET A 159 6.38 19.65 -12.10
N ASP A 160 6.82 20.90 -12.20
CA ASP A 160 7.66 21.38 -13.29
C ASP A 160 9.01 20.64 -13.31
N GLN A 161 9.58 20.35 -12.14
CA GLN A 161 10.82 19.57 -12.03
C GLN A 161 10.61 18.13 -12.53
N VAL A 162 9.51 17.47 -12.17
CA VAL A 162 9.19 16.11 -12.65
C VAL A 162 9.05 16.11 -14.18
N TYR A 163 8.36 17.10 -14.76
CA TYR A 163 8.21 17.20 -16.21
C TYR A 163 9.51 17.58 -16.95
N ALA A 164 10.47 18.15 -16.24
CA ALA A 164 11.79 18.49 -16.81
C ALA A 164 12.77 17.30 -16.82
N LEU A 165 12.40 16.15 -16.26
CA LEU A 165 13.25 14.97 -16.27
C LEU A 165 13.44 14.44 -17.71
N PRO A 166 14.65 14.01 -18.06
CA PRO A 166 14.93 13.44 -19.39
C PRO A 166 14.33 12.02 -19.48
N TYR A 167 13.20 11.91 -20.14
CA TYR A 167 12.56 10.63 -20.45
C TYR A 167 13.09 10.05 -21.76
#